data_545fc8d9a1248eb382b422de7f4b112a
#
_entry.id   545fc8d9a1248eb382b422de7f4b112a
#
_cell.length_a   1.000
_cell.length_b   1.000
_cell.length_c   1.000
_cell.angle_alpha   90.00
_cell.angle_beta   90.00
_cell.angle_gamma   90.00
#
_symmetry.space_group_name_H-M   'P 1'
#
loop_
_entity.id
_entity.type
_entity.pdbx_description
1 polymer ?
#
loop_
_entity_poly.entity_id
_entity_poly.type
_entity_poly.pdbx_seq_one_letter_code
_entity_poly.pdbx_strand_id
1 'polypeptide(L)'
;ILGNIVGSNISNIGMVIGISAMLAVGVGLGIRKRTVRRWLPIMIFVSVLLVLFSLDGEISQIDGMILIAGLIVFTVYIVLTAKRQEAVGDVVEDEDPEIHMSFIRFTINTVPRAILCVCVGAGLLFAGGQFTVDGAVAISENLGISQLVIGVVIIAIGTSLPELVTSVIAIRKGQMDIGVGNIIGSNIYNILLIGGIAATII
;
A
#
# COMPACT_ATOMS: atom_id res chain seq x y z
N ILE A 1 -6.52 16.85 -1.26
CA ILE A 1 -5.99 15.65 -1.91
C ILE A 1 -4.53 15.44 -1.54
N LEU A 2 -3.62 16.40 -1.72
CA LEU A 2 -2.20 16.30 -1.36
C LEU A 2 -1.98 15.87 0.09
N GLY A 3 -2.67 16.50 1.04
CA GLY A 3 -2.58 16.13 2.46
C GLY A 3 -2.91 14.67 2.73
N ASN A 4 -3.89 14.11 2.02
CA ASN A 4 -4.24 12.69 2.14
C ASN A 4 -3.13 11.78 1.56
N ILE A 5 -2.59 12.11 0.38
CA ILE A 5 -1.51 11.34 -0.26
C ILE A 5 -0.26 11.32 0.63
N VAL A 6 0.17 12.50 1.07
CA VAL A 6 1.35 12.65 1.93
C VAL A 6 1.12 11.99 3.29
N GLY A 7 -0.06 12.23 3.89
CA GLY A 7 -0.44 11.64 5.17
C GLY A 7 -0.49 10.12 5.13
N SER A 8 -1.09 9.53 4.10
CA SER A 8 -1.12 8.06 3.91
C SER A 8 0.28 7.49 3.71
N ASN A 9 1.14 8.16 2.97
CA ASN A 9 2.52 7.71 2.76
C ASN A 9 3.34 7.79 4.06
N ILE A 10 3.18 8.84 4.85
CA ILE A 10 3.81 8.95 6.17
C ILE A 10 3.27 7.86 7.11
N SER A 11 1.94 7.64 7.11
CA SER A 11 1.30 6.58 7.90
C SER A 11 1.82 5.19 7.51
N ASN A 12 1.93 4.90 6.22
CA ASN A 12 2.47 3.64 5.72
C ASN A 12 3.92 3.41 6.18
N ILE A 13 4.78 4.43 6.08
CA ILE A 13 6.18 4.32 6.50
C ILE A 13 6.30 4.30 8.02
N GLY A 14 5.64 5.19 8.73
CA GLY A 14 5.78 5.32 10.19
C GLY A 14 5.00 4.24 10.95
N MET A 15 3.69 4.17 10.71
CA MET A 15 2.80 3.29 11.46
C MET A 15 2.84 1.85 10.94
N VAL A 16 2.65 1.64 9.62
CA VAL A 16 2.51 0.28 9.09
C VAL A 16 3.84 -0.47 9.19
N ILE A 17 4.97 0.13 8.81
CA ILE A 17 6.30 -0.51 8.99
C ILE A 17 6.61 -0.66 10.48
N GLY A 18 6.35 0.37 11.29
CA GLY A 18 6.62 0.34 12.73
C GLY A 18 5.88 -0.79 13.45
N ILE A 19 4.56 -0.88 13.27
CA ILE A 19 3.75 -1.96 13.86
C ILE A 19 4.16 -3.32 13.31
N SER A 20 4.40 -3.41 12.00
CA SER A 20 4.85 -4.65 11.35
C SER A 20 6.19 -5.12 11.92
N ALA A 21 7.14 -4.21 12.14
CA ALA A 21 8.43 -4.51 12.74
C ALA A 21 8.30 -4.96 14.20
N MET A 22 7.44 -4.32 14.99
CA MET A 22 7.16 -4.73 16.36
C MET A 22 6.57 -6.14 16.44
N LEU A 23 5.66 -6.48 15.53
CA LEU A 23 5.03 -7.80 15.48
C LEU A 23 5.96 -8.89 14.91
N ALA A 24 7.00 -8.51 14.19
CA ALA A 24 8.03 -9.41 13.68
C ALA A 24 9.14 -9.71 14.69
N VAL A 25 9.11 -9.10 15.88
CA VAL A 25 10.04 -9.40 16.98
C VAL A 25 9.90 -10.88 17.36
N GLY A 26 10.98 -11.64 17.19
CA GLY A 26 11.01 -13.10 17.40
C GLY A 26 10.97 -13.96 16.14
N VAL A 27 10.47 -13.43 15.02
CA VAL A 27 10.48 -14.14 13.70
C VAL A 27 11.68 -13.70 12.86
N GLY A 28 12.23 -12.51 13.14
CA GLY A 28 13.30 -11.87 12.38
C GLY A 28 12.77 -11.17 11.12
N LEU A 29 13.18 -9.92 10.90
CA LEU A 29 12.89 -9.18 9.67
C LEU A 29 13.85 -9.63 8.54
N GLY A 30 13.59 -10.81 7.97
CA GLY A 30 14.34 -11.34 6.83
C GLY A 30 13.95 -10.70 5.50
N ILE A 31 13.99 -9.34 5.41
CA ILE A 31 13.69 -8.66 4.15
C ILE A 31 14.82 -8.92 3.15
N ARG A 32 14.47 -9.39 1.96
CA ARG A 32 15.48 -9.59 0.90
C ARG A 32 16.08 -8.24 0.50
N LYS A 33 17.41 -8.13 0.58
CA LYS A 33 18.15 -6.94 0.14
C LYS A 33 17.77 -6.49 -1.28
N ARG A 34 17.35 -7.44 -2.12
CA ARG A 34 16.90 -7.19 -3.50
C ARG A 34 15.60 -6.39 -3.53
N THR A 35 14.64 -6.69 -2.66
CA THR A 35 13.35 -5.97 -2.56
C THR A 35 13.60 -4.52 -2.19
N VAL A 36 14.37 -4.27 -1.14
CA VAL A 36 14.68 -2.91 -0.68
C VAL A 36 15.48 -2.14 -1.74
N ARG A 37 16.55 -2.73 -2.28
CA ARG A 37 17.41 -2.05 -3.27
C ARG A 37 16.69 -1.72 -4.58
N ARG A 38 15.63 -2.44 -4.92
CA ARG A 38 14.87 -2.23 -6.15
C ARG A 38 13.74 -1.21 -5.97
N TRP A 39 12.93 -1.37 -4.93
CA TRP A 39 11.69 -0.61 -4.79
C TRP A 39 11.85 0.69 -4.02
N LEU A 40 12.72 0.71 -3.01
CA LEU A 40 12.96 1.92 -2.19
C LEU A 40 13.48 3.12 -3.00
N PRO A 41 14.44 2.97 -3.93
CA PRO A 41 14.88 4.10 -4.75
C PRO A 41 13.77 4.67 -5.64
N ILE A 42 12.89 3.81 -6.17
CA ILE A 42 11.74 4.24 -6.98
C ILE A 42 10.76 5.05 -6.10
N MET A 43 10.45 4.56 -4.91
CA MET A 43 9.59 5.27 -3.96
C MET A 43 10.16 6.63 -3.59
N ILE A 44 11.46 6.70 -3.28
CA ILE A 44 12.14 7.96 -2.96
C ILE A 44 12.10 8.91 -4.16
N PHE A 45 12.41 8.44 -5.37
CA PHE A 45 12.36 9.24 -6.58
C PHE A 45 10.98 9.84 -6.83
N VAL A 46 9.94 9.02 -6.74
CA VAL A 46 8.55 9.47 -6.93
C VAL A 46 8.13 10.46 -5.83
N SER A 47 8.57 10.24 -4.59
CA SER A 47 8.30 11.17 -3.49
C SER A 47 8.99 12.52 -3.70
N VAL A 48 10.24 12.52 -4.14
CA VAL A 48 10.96 13.75 -4.48
C VAL A 48 10.28 14.46 -5.64
N LEU A 49 9.84 13.72 -6.66
CA LEU A 49 9.13 14.28 -7.81
C LEU A 49 7.84 14.98 -7.38
N LEU A 50 7.06 14.37 -6.47
CA LEU A 50 5.85 14.99 -5.91
C LEU A 50 6.18 16.31 -5.18
N VAL A 51 7.24 16.32 -4.39
CA VAL A 51 7.68 17.55 -3.68
C VAL A 51 8.07 18.62 -4.70
N LEU A 52 8.82 18.27 -5.74
CA LEU A 52 9.22 19.22 -6.78
C LEU A 52 8.03 19.83 -7.51
N PHE A 53 7.01 19.02 -7.83
CA PHE A 53 5.76 19.49 -8.46
C PHE A 53 4.90 20.34 -7.51
N SER A 54 5.14 20.28 -6.21
CA SER A 54 4.39 21.05 -5.21
C SER A 54 5.08 22.36 -4.84
N LEU A 55 6.28 22.67 -5.37
CA LEU A 55 7.07 23.84 -4.94
C LEU A 55 6.45 25.18 -5.35
N ASP A 56 5.69 25.22 -6.42
CA ASP A 56 4.96 26.39 -6.90
C ASP A 56 3.59 26.61 -6.21
N GLY A 57 3.22 25.68 -5.31
CA GLY A 57 1.99 25.71 -4.53
C GLY A 57 0.80 25.01 -5.18
N GLU A 58 0.92 24.60 -6.44
CA GLU A 58 -0.14 23.92 -7.20
C GLU A 58 0.47 22.74 -7.97
N ILE A 59 -0.26 21.63 -8.06
CA ILE A 59 0.12 20.54 -8.96
C ILE A 59 -0.67 20.71 -10.25
N SER A 60 0.03 21.05 -11.33
CA SER A 60 -0.58 21.30 -12.63
C SER A 60 -1.09 20.02 -13.30
N GLN A 61 -1.95 20.20 -14.33
CA GLN A 61 -2.40 19.06 -15.16
C GLN A 61 -1.22 18.36 -15.87
N ILE A 62 -0.16 19.11 -16.22
CA ILE A 62 1.04 18.54 -16.84
C ILE A 62 1.75 17.63 -15.85
N ASP A 63 1.89 18.04 -14.58
CA ASP A 63 2.47 17.22 -13.53
C ASP A 63 1.66 15.93 -13.32
N GLY A 64 0.32 16.05 -13.33
CA GLY A 64 -0.58 14.92 -13.29
C GLY A 64 -0.36 13.93 -14.44
N MET A 65 -0.22 14.43 -15.66
CA MET A 65 0.08 13.57 -16.83
C MET A 65 1.43 12.88 -16.71
N ILE A 66 2.45 13.58 -16.19
CA ILE A 66 3.78 13.00 -15.93
C ILE A 66 3.68 11.89 -14.88
N LEU A 67 2.93 12.09 -13.79
CA LEU A 67 2.71 11.07 -12.78
C LEU A 67 1.98 9.84 -13.36
N ILE A 68 0.95 10.02 -14.18
CA ILE A 68 0.25 8.92 -14.85
C ILE A 68 1.17 8.19 -15.83
N ALA A 69 1.98 8.91 -16.61
CA ALA A 69 2.99 8.28 -17.46
C ALA A 69 3.99 7.45 -16.62
N GLY A 70 4.44 8.00 -15.48
CA GLY A 70 5.26 7.29 -14.51
C GLY A 70 4.59 6.00 -13.98
N LEU A 71 3.28 6.03 -13.72
CA LEU A 71 2.52 4.86 -13.32
C LEU A 71 2.55 3.76 -14.40
N ILE A 72 2.35 4.13 -15.67
CA ILE A 72 2.39 3.18 -16.78
C ILE A 72 3.78 2.53 -16.86
N VAL A 73 4.84 3.34 -16.83
CA VAL A 73 6.23 2.85 -16.85
C VAL A 73 6.49 1.93 -15.67
N PHE A 74 6.08 2.32 -14.47
CA PHE A 74 6.24 1.51 -13.26
C PHE A 74 5.50 0.18 -13.37
N THR A 75 4.26 0.18 -13.83
CA THR A 75 3.44 -1.04 -14.00
C THR A 75 4.07 -1.99 -15.02
N VAL A 76 4.48 -1.45 -16.17
CA VAL A 76 5.19 -2.24 -17.22
C VAL A 76 6.47 -2.84 -16.64
N TYR A 77 7.25 -2.05 -15.91
CA TYR A 77 8.48 -2.51 -15.26
C TYR A 77 8.23 -3.66 -14.28
N ILE A 78 7.17 -3.59 -13.46
CA ILE A 78 6.79 -4.68 -12.55
C ILE A 78 6.47 -5.95 -13.34
N VAL A 79 5.60 -5.85 -14.35
CA VAL A 79 5.14 -7.01 -15.15
C VAL A 79 6.31 -7.68 -15.87
N LEU A 80 7.18 -6.88 -16.52
CA LEU A 80 8.35 -7.42 -17.22
C LEU A 80 9.34 -8.08 -16.26
N THR A 81 9.48 -7.51 -15.07
CA THR A 81 10.38 -8.06 -14.05
C THR A 81 9.83 -9.37 -13.48
N ALA A 82 8.52 -9.47 -13.21
CA ALA A 82 7.88 -10.68 -12.73
C ALA A 82 8.05 -11.82 -13.77
N LYS A 83 7.74 -11.56 -15.03
CA LYS A 83 7.94 -12.54 -16.12
C LYS A 83 9.38 -13.03 -16.25
N ARG A 84 10.36 -12.13 -16.05
CA ARG A 84 11.78 -12.49 -16.10
C ARG A 84 12.19 -13.37 -14.92
N GLN A 85 11.61 -13.20 -13.76
CA GLN A 85 11.87 -14.05 -12.60
C GLN A 85 11.32 -15.45 -12.78
N GLU A 86 10.11 -15.59 -13.31
CA GLU A 86 9.54 -16.88 -13.70
C GLU A 86 10.43 -17.62 -14.72
N ALA A 87 10.91 -16.90 -15.74
CA ALA A 87 11.75 -17.49 -16.80
C ALA A 87 13.13 -17.95 -16.32
N VAL A 88 13.66 -17.39 -15.23
CA VAL A 88 14.99 -17.74 -14.66
C VAL A 88 14.87 -18.83 -13.59
N GLY A 89 13.66 -19.29 -13.26
CA GLY A 89 13.45 -20.30 -12.21
C GLY A 89 13.74 -19.79 -10.80
N ASP A 90 13.83 -18.48 -10.62
CA ASP A 90 14.01 -17.79 -9.33
C ASP A 90 12.66 -17.72 -8.55
N VAL A 91 11.66 -18.47 -9.02
CA VAL A 91 10.46 -18.74 -8.25
C VAL A 91 10.92 -19.66 -7.13
N VAL A 92 11.04 -19.11 -5.93
CA VAL A 92 11.08 -19.93 -4.73
C VAL A 92 9.80 -20.77 -4.83
N GLU A 93 9.95 -22.11 -4.92
CA GLU A 93 8.88 -23.02 -4.58
C GLU A 93 8.55 -22.70 -3.12
N ASP A 94 7.68 -21.71 -2.91
CA ASP A 94 6.97 -21.60 -1.67
C ASP A 94 6.18 -22.91 -1.61
N GLU A 95 6.58 -23.81 -0.71
CA GLU A 95 5.73 -24.92 -0.30
C GLU A 95 4.33 -24.37 -0.21
N ASP A 96 3.38 -24.97 -0.95
CA ASP A 96 1.99 -24.53 -1.03
C ASP A 96 1.56 -23.99 0.34
N PRO A 97 1.30 -22.70 0.50
CA PRO A 97 0.86 -22.21 1.79
C PRO A 97 -0.52 -22.81 2.03
N GLU A 98 -0.55 -23.96 2.69
CA GLU A 98 -1.79 -24.42 3.30
C GLU A 98 -2.25 -23.31 4.22
N ILE A 99 -3.15 -22.48 3.71
CA ILE A 99 -3.80 -21.45 4.52
C ILE A 99 -4.68 -22.17 5.53
N HIS A 100 -4.05 -22.64 6.60
CA HIS A 100 -4.75 -23.11 7.78
C HIS A 100 -5.37 -21.89 8.50
N MET A 101 -6.40 -21.35 7.90
CA MET A 101 -7.39 -20.63 8.67
C MET A 101 -8.18 -21.69 9.43
N SER A 102 -7.91 -21.82 10.73
CA SER A 102 -8.45 -22.84 11.62
C SER A 102 -10.00 -22.90 11.67
N PHE A 103 -10.70 -22.02 10.98
CA PHE A 103 -12.16 -21.91 10.98
C PHE A 103 -12.81 -22.21 9.62
N ILE A 104 -12.10 -22.07 8.50
CA ILE A 104 -12.64 -22.34 7.16
C ILE A 104 -11.57 -23.03 6.32
N ARG A 105 -11.76 -24.32 6.06
CA ARG A 105 -10.96 -25.09 5.10
C ARG A 105 -11.40 -24.71 3.68
N PHE A 106 -10.93 -23.56 3.19
CA PHE A 106 -11.25 -23.08 1.86
C PHE A 106 -10.05 -23.35 0.94
N THR A 107 -10.12 -24.41 0.18
CA THR A 107 -9.07 -24.73 -0.79
C THR A 107 -9.29 -23.89 -2.06
N ILE A 108 -8.40 -22.94 -2.32
CA ILE A 108 -8.41 -22.13 -3.55
C ILE A 108 -7.64 -22.90 -4.62
N ASN A 109 -8.34 -23.72 -5.37
CA ASN A 109 -7.73 -24.59 -6.41
C ASN A 109 -8.11 -24.15 -7.85
N THR A 110 -8.79 -23.02 -8.03
CA THR A 110 -9.16 -22.51 -9.35
C THR A 110 -9.01 -21.00 -9.42
N VAL A 111 -8.56 -20.50 -10.58
CA VAL A 111 -8.38 -19.06 -10.84
C VAL A 111 -9.65 -18.23 -10.55
N PRO A 112 -10.87 -18.65 -10.95
CA PRO A 112 -12.08 -17.88 -10.63
C PRO A 112 -12.35 -17.74 -9.12
N ARG A 113 -12.06 -18.80 -8.34
CA ARG A 113 -12.20 -18.74 -6.87
C ARG A 113 -11.17 -17.81 -6.25
N ALA A 114 -9.94 -17.84 -6.75
CA ALA A 114 -8.89 -16.92 -6.31
C ALA A 114 -9.30 -15.45 -6.56
N ILE A 115 -9.80 -15.13 -7.76
CA ILE A 115 -10.30 -13.81 -8.10
C ILE A 115 -11.44 -13.40 -7.18
N LEU A 116 -12.42 -14.29 -6.96
CA LEU A 116 -13.55 -14.01 -6.06
C LEU A 116 -13.06 -13.71 -4.64
N CYS A 117 -12.13 -14.51 -4.09
CA CYS A 117 -11.57 -14.28 -2.76
C CYS A 117 -10.84 -12.94 -2.66
N VAL A 118 -10.08 -12.56 -3.70
CA VAL A 118 -9.40 -11.26 -3.76
C VAL A 118 -10.43 -10.13 -3.77
N CYS A 119 -11.45 -10.21 -4.63
CA CYS A 119 -12.48 -9.17 -4.73
C CYS A 119 -13.27 -9.02 -3.42
N VAL A 120 -13.70 -10.14 -2.83
CA VAL A 120 -14.43 -10.13 -1.54
C VAL A 120 -13.53 -9.62 -0.41
N GLY A 121 -12.28 -10.09 -0.33
CA GLY A 121 -11.33 -9.64 0.68
C GLY A 121 -11.01 -8.14 0.57
N ALA A 122 -10.76 -7.66 -0.63
CA ALA A 122 -10.55 -6.23 -0.88
C ALA A 122 -11.79 -5.39 -0.52
N GLY A 123 -12.99 -5.86 -0.89
CA GLY A 123 -14.25 -5.20 -0.52
C GLY A 123 -14.45 -5.12 0.99
N LEU A 124 -14.17 -6.21 1.71
CA LEU A 124 -14.27 -6.24 3.18
C LEU A 124 -13.24 -5.33 3.85
N LEU A 125 -11.99 -5.30 3.35
CA LEU A 125 -10.96 -4.39 3.85
C LEU A 125 -11.34 -2.93 3.63
N PHE A 126 -11.84 -2.59 2.43
CA PHE A 126 -12.30 -1.25 2.11
C PHE A 126 -13.48 -0.84 3.01
N ALA A 127 -14.52 -1.67 3.12
CA ALA A 127 -15.68 -1.40 3.96
C ALA A 127 -15.28 -1.26 5.44
N GLY A 128 -14.46 -2.17 5.97
CA GLY A 128 -13.96 -2.11 7.34
C GLY A 128 -13.12 -0.87 7.61
N GLY A 129 -12.26 -0.49 6.67
CA GLY A 129 -11.49 0.76 6.73
C GLY A 129 -12.41 1.98 6.78
N GLN A 130 -13.42 2.04 5.90
CA GLN A 130 -14.37 3.15 5.86
C GLN A 130 -15.18 3.27 7.16
N PHE A 131 -15.74 2.18 7.68
CA PHE A 131 -16.45 2.18 8.95
C PHE A 131 -15.57 2.65 10.12
N THR A 132 -14.29 2.27 10.12
CA THR A 132 -13.34 2.70 11.15
C THR A 132 -13.07 4.20 11.06
N VAL A 133 -12.89 4.72 9.84
CA VAL A 133 -12.71 6.17 9.60
C VAL A 133 -13.94 6.95 10.03
N ASP A 134 -15.13 6.54 9.59
CA ASP A 134 -16.38 7.22 9.91
C ASP A 134 -16.62 7.26 11.43
N GLY A 135 -16.36 6.15 12.12
CA GLY A 135 -16.43 6.08 13.57
C GLY A 135 -15.43 6.99 14.27
N ALA A 136 -14.18 7.00 13.80
CA ALA A 136 -13.13 7.85 14.37
C ALA A 136 -13.41 9.35 14.13
N VAL A 137 -13.92 9.72 12.96
CA VAL A 137 -14.36 11.10 12.64
C VAL A 137 -15.49 11.51 13.58
N ALA A 138 -16.54 10.70 13.70
CA ALA A 138 -17.69 11.01 14.56
C ALA A 138 -17.29 11.21 16.03
N ILE A 139 -16.40 10.37 16.56
CA ILE A 139 -15.87 10.50 17.92
C ILE A 139 -15.06 11.79 18.05
N SER A 140 -14.22 12.09 17.07
CA SER A 140 -13.33 13.25 17.08
C SER A 140 -14.10 14.57 17.01
N GLU A 141 -15.16 14.64 16.22
CA GLU A 141 -16.08 15.78 16.15
C GLU A 141 -16.78 16.02 17.50
N ASN A 142 -17.25 14.95 18.14
CA ASN A 142 -17.86 15.03 19.47
C ASN A 142 -16.88 15.50 20.55
N LEU A 143 -15.59 15.24 20.38
CA LEU A 143 -14.52 15.72 21.27
C LEU A 143 -14.04 17.14 20.92
N GLY A 144 -14.61 17.78 19.91
CA GLY A 144 -14.24 19.14 19.47
C GLY A 144 -12.87 19.22 18.78
N ILE A 145 -12.38 18.13 18.22
CA ILE A 145 -11.13 18.10 17.46
C ILE A 145 -11.35 18.86 16.15
N SER A 146 -10.39 19.71 15.77
CA SER A 146 -10.52 20.53 14.57
C SER A 146 -10.60 19.68 13.30
N GLN A 147 -11.38 20.10 12.32
CA GLN A 147 -11.54 19.45 11.02
C GLN A 147 -10.20 19.26 10.28
N LEU A 148 -9.24 20.16 10.49
CA LEU A 148 -7.90 20.04 9.94
C LEU A 148 -7.18 18.79 10.48
N VAL A 149 -7.22 18.59 11.81
CA VAL A 149 -6.59 17.44 12.45
C VAL A 149 -7.30 16.14 12.05
N ILE A 150 -8.62 16.15 11.98
CA ILE A 150 -9.41 15.00 11.50
C ILE A 150 -8.97 14.61 10.09
N GLY A 151 -8.92 15.58 9.17
CA GLY A 151 -8.55 15.34 7.77
C GLY A 151 -7.12 14.86 7.59
N VAL A 152 -6.16 15.49 8.26
CA VAL A 152 -4.73 15.19 8.07
C VAL A 152 -4.28 13.93 8.82
N VAL A 153 -4.86 13.66 10.01
CA VAL A 153 -4.39 12.55 10.86
C VAL A 153 -5.33 11.34 10.75
N ILE A 154 -6.62 11.54 11.03
CA ILE A 154 -7.55 10.41 11.19
C ILE A 154 -7.84 9.76 9.83
N ILE A 155 -8.13 10.56 8.81
CA ILE A 155 -8.40 10.04 7.46
C ILE A 155 -7.12 9.42 6.88
N ALA A 156 -5.97 10.05 7.04
CA ALA A 156 -4.70 9.52 6.54
C ALA A 156 -4.31 8.18 7.18
N ILE A 157 -4.50 8.03 8.50
CA ILE A 157 -4.30 6.76 9.20
C ILE A 157 -5.34 5.73 8.71
N GLY A 158 -6.61 6.14 8.63
CA GLY A 158 -7.70 5.26 8.24
C GLY A 158 -7.56 4.67 6.84
N THR A 159 -7.10 5.49 5.88
CA THR A 159 -6.85 5.01 4.51
C THR A 159 -5.68 4.03 4.42
N SER A 160 -4.80 3.99 5.43
CA SER A 160 -3.69 3.03 5.52
C SER A 160 -4.04 1.76 6.32
N LEU A 161 -5.25 1.63 6.86
CA LEU A 161 -5.66 0.43 7.62
C LEU A 161 -5.66 -0.85 6.77
N PRO A 162 -6.16 -0.86 5.52
CA PRO A 162 -6.07 -2.04 4.66
C PRO A 162 -4.63 -2.50 4.46
N GLU A 163 -3.70 -1.58 4.22
CA GLU A 163 -2.27 -1.85 4.07
C GLU A 163 -1.66 -2.41 5.35
N LEU A 164 -2.08 -1.88 6.51
CA LEU A 164 -1.63 -2.38 7.81
C LEU A 164 -2.05 -3.84 8.01
N VAL A 165 -3.33 -4.14 7.79
CA VAL A 165 -3.87 -5.49 7.98
C VAL A 165 -3.19 -6.48 7.04
N THR A 166 -3.09 -6.15 5.75
CA THR A 166 -2.47 -7.04 4.75
C THR A 166 -0.99 -7.26 5.02
N SER A 167 -0.24 -6.19 5.36
CA SER A 167 1.19 -6.29 5.66
C SER A 167 1.46 -7.08 6.94
N VAL A 168 0.69 -6.85 8.01
CA VAL A 168 0.81 -7.59 9.26
C VAL A 168 0.52 -9.08 9.06
N ILE A 169 -0.52 -9.42 8.30
CA ILE A 169 -0.84 -10.82 8.01
C ILE A 169 0.27 -11.49 7.19
N ALA A 170 0.78 -10.81 6.16
CA ALA A 170 1.87 -11.32 5.34
C ALA A 170 3.13 -11.58 6.18
N ILE A 171 3.51 -10.62 7.03
CA ILE A 171 4.68 -10.73 7.91
C ILE A 171 4.50 -11.87 8.92
N ARG A 172 3.33 -12.00 9.55
CA ARG A 172 3.04 -13.11 10.47
C ARG A 172 3.09 -14.49 9.80
N LYS A 173 2.84 -14.55 8.50
CA LYS A 173 3.00 -15.77 7.69
C LYS A 173 4.43 -16.00 7.17
N GLY A 174 5.40 -15.19 7.61
CA GLY A 174 6.79 -15.27 7.13
C GLY A 174 7.03 -14.67 5.74
N GLN A 175 5.99 -14.10 5.11
CA GLN A 175 6.05 -13.50 3.77
C GLN A 175 6.48 -12.02 3.85
N MET A 176 7.68 -11.78 4.37
CA MET A 176 8.20 -10.42 4.63
C MET A 176 8.27 -9.56 3.37
N ASP A 177 8.68 -10.15 2.24
CA ASP A 177 8.79 -9.43 0.97
C ASP A 177 7.44 -8.95 0.46
N ILE A 178 6.37 -9.70 0.71
CA ILE A 178 5.00 -9.30 0.37
C ILE A 178 4.56 -8.15 1.27
N GLY A 179 4.76 -8.25 2.59
CA GLY A 179 4.37 -7.21 3.53
C GLY A 179 5.07 -5.87 3.25
N VAL A 180 6.39 -5.89 3.08
CA VAL A 180 7.18 -4.69 2.79
C VAL A 180 6.91 -4.18 1.37
N GLY A 181 6.76 -5.09 0.40
CA GLY A 181 6.41 -4.76 -0.98
C GLY A 181 5.05 -4.05 -1.08
N ASN A 182 4.07 -4.48 -0.30
CA ASN A 182 2.75 -3.84 -0.20
C ASN A 182 2.88 -2.39 0.28
N ILE A 183 3.66 -2.14 1.33
CA ILE A 183 3.85 -0.78 1.88
C ILE A 183 4.55 0.13 0.88
N ILE A 184 5.66 -0.32 0.29
CA ILE A 184 6.40 0.49 -0.69
C ILE A 184 5.55 0.71 -1.95
N GLY A 185 4.86 -0.33 -2.41
CA GLY A 185 3.98 -0.29 -3.56
C GLY A 185 2.83 0.70 -3.38
N SER A 186 2.11 0.64 -2.27
CA SER A 186 1.00 1.57 -1.99
C SER A 186 1.48 3.03 -1.94
N ASN A 187 2.67 3.32 -1.38
CA ASN A 187 3.23 4.66 -1.41
C ASN A 187 3.48 5.16 -2.84
N ILE A 188 4.02 4.32 -3.70
CA ILE A 188 4.25 4.66 -5.12
C ILE A 188 2.90 4.88 -5.83
N TYR A 189 1.92 4.00 -5.62
CA TYR A 189 0.59 4.12 -6.22
C TYR A 189 -0.18 5.35 -5.70
N ASN A 190 -0.09 5.69 -4.42
CA ASN A 190 -0.69 6.90 -3.87
C ASN A 190 -0.19 8.16 -4.60
N ILE A 191 1.10 8.23 -4.91
CA ILE A 191 1.66 9.38 -5.61
C ILE A 191 1.32 9.32 -7.10
N LEU A 192 1.65 8.23 -7.78
CA LEU A 192 1.53 8.14 -9.24
C LEU A 192 0.09 8.05 -9.72
N LEU A 193 -0.74 7.23 -9.06
CA LEU A 193 -2.13 7.02 -9.47
C LEU A 193 -3.04 8.11 -8.89
N ILE A 194 -3.11 8.21 -7.56
CA ILE A 194 -4.05 9.12 -6.91
C ILE A 194 -3.62 10.56 -7.16
N GLY A 195 -2.33 10.89 -7.01
CA GLY A 195 -1.79 12.20 -7.30
C GLY A 195 -1.93 12.57 -8.78
N GLY A 196 -1.62 11.64 -9.68
CA GLY A 196 -1.73 11.85 -11.11
C GLY A 196 -3.17 12.09 -11.57
N ILE A 197 -4.13 11.25 -11.15
CA ILE A 197 -5.54 11.44 -11.50
C ILE A 197 -6.07 12.74 -10.90
N ALA A 198 -5.78 12.99 -9.64
CA ALA A 198 -6.27 14.19 -8.96
C ALA A 198 -5.80 15.47 -9.64
N ALA A 199 -4.54 15.55 -10.04
CA ALA A 199 -3.99 16.71 -10.73
C ALA A 199 -4.51 16.87 -12.17
N THR A 200 -4.96 15.80 -12.83
CA THR A 200 -5.53 15.90 -14.20
C THR A 200 -6.98 16.31 -14.23
N ILE A 201 -7.71 16.20 -13.10
CA ILE A 201 -9.14 16.51 -13.02
C ILE A 201 -9.38 17.95 -12.53
N ILE A 202 -8.45 18.54 -11.81
CA ILE A 202 -8.50 19.91 -11.30
C ILE A 202 -7.99 20.87 -12.38
#